data_6dbc2d67254150f0d4f0e73d143b19a3
#
_entry.id   6dbc2d67254150f0d4f0e73d143b19a3
#
_cell.length_a   1.000
_cell.length_b   1.000
_cell.length_c   1.000
_cell.angle_alpha   90.00
_cell.angle_beta   90.00
_cell.angle_gamma   90.00
#
_symmetry.space_group_name_H-M   'P 1'
#
loop_
_entity.id
_entity.type
_entity.pdbx_description
1 polymer ?
#
loop_
_entity_poly.entity_id
_entity_poly.type
_entity_poly.pdbx_seq_one_letter_code
_entity_poly.pdbx_strand_id
1 'polypeptide(L)'
;MYKRQLTDSYLTEKALQKEKGLYKFIWVRNGSITVEIDHQEMTLTKDEVISLTHLQHLEFKSIDGEYLTLLFNSNFYCIYGNDHEVSCSGFLFNGSSHLIRFTLNEKERKELDTITEALENEFTVSDSLQEEMLRILLKRFIIQCTRIARHRMNCLLYTSDAAD
;
A
#
# COMPACT_ATOMS: atom_id res chain seq x y z
N MET A 1 -6.35 -12.49 -6.96
CA MET A 1 -5.28 -13.26 -6.30
C MET A 1 -4.34 -12.29 -5.60
N TYR A 2 -4.01 -12.59 -4.38
CA TYR A 2 -3.17 -11.77 -3.53
C TYR A 2 -1.70 -12.15 -3.73
N LYS A 3 -0.84 -11.15 -3.99
CA LYS A 3 0.61 -11.38 -4.14
C LYS A 3 1.37 -10.36 -3.34
N ARG A 4 2.39 -10.81 -2.65
CA ARG A 4 3.42 -9.99 -2.06
C ARG A 4 4.73 -10.21 -2.81
N GLN A 5 5.43 -9.13 -3.06
CA GLN A 5 6.76 -9.22 -3.68
C GLN A 5 7.72 -8.29 -2.96
N LEU A 6 8.78 -8.87 -2.46
CA LEU A 6 10.00 -8.16 -2.07
C LEU A 6 10.85 -8.08 -3.30
N THR A 7 11.20 -6.87 -3.72
CA THR A 7 11.81 -6.76 -5.03
C THR A 7 13.18 -6.17 -5.06
N ASP A 8 14.05 -6.93 -5.64
CA ASP A 8 15.24 -6.51 -6.34
C ASP A 8 15.24 -6.97 -7.80
N SER A 9 14.12 -7.46 -8.34
CA SER A 9 14.19 -8.07 -9.66
C SER A 9 13.40 -7.29 -10.71
N TYR A 10 14.07 -7.03 -11.81
CA TYR A 10 13.53 -6.46 -13.04
C TYR A 10 12.23 -7.15 -13.53
N LEU A 11 12.10 -8.44 -13.31
CA LEU A 11 10.90 -9.21 -13.69
C LEU A 11 9.67 -8.79 -12.89
N THR A 12 9.86 -8.41 -11.63
CA THR A 12 8.79 -7.98 -10.75
C THR A 12 8.26 -6.61 -11.13
N GLU A 13 9.13 -5.69 -11.50
CA GLU A 13 8.75 -4.36 -11.96
C GLU A 13 7.91 -4.41 -13.22
N LYS A 14 8.33 -5.22 -14.21
CA LYS A 14 7.54 -5.44 -15.43
C LYS A 14 6.20 -6.09 -15.14
N ALA A 15 6.15 -7.03 -14.22
CA ALA A 15 4.89 -7.66 -13.81
C ALA A 15 3.96 -6.62 -13.16
N LEU A 16 4.48 -5.77 -12.29
CA LEU A 16 3.72 -4.68 -11.66
C LEU A 16 3.17 -3.67 -12.67
N GLN A 17 3.95 -3.32 -13.67
CA GLN A 17 3.53 -2.41 -14.72
C GLN A 17 2.47 -3.03 -15.65
N LYS A 18 2.53 -4.33 -15.87
CA LYS A 18 1.59 -5.05 -16.73
C LYS A 18 0.29 -5.44 -16.04
N GLU A 19 0.31 -5.57 -14.70
CA GLU A 19 -0.85 -5.97 -13.94
C GLU A 19 -1.84 -4.82 -13.78
N LYS A 20 -2.78 -4.76 -14.71
CA LYS A 20 -3.91 -3.82 -14.68
C LYS A 20 -5.02 -4.39 -13.79
N GLY A 21 -5.73 -3.51 -13.11
CA GLY A 21 -6.87 -3.91 -12.29
C GLY A 21 -6.54 -4.34 -10.87
N LEU A 22 -5.33 -4.08 -10.40
CA LEU A 22 -4.91 -4.37 -9.04
C LEU A 22 -4.79 -3.11 -8.19
N TYR A 23 -5.24 -3.21 -6.96
CA TYR A 23 -4.90 -2.26 -5.90
C TYR A 23 -3.50 -2.54 -5.42
N LYS A 24 -2.73 -1.51 -5.13
CA LYS A 24 -1.31 -1.62 -4.78
C LYS A 24 -0.96 -0.78 -3.57
N PHE A 25 -0.13 -1.34 -2.69
CA PHE A 25 0.68 -0.59 -1.75
C PHE A 25 2.13 -0.72 -2.14
N ILE A 26 2.87 0.37 -2.11
CA ILE A 26 4.32 0.37 -2.29
C ILE A 26 4.93 0.98 -1.03
N TRP A 27 5.82 0.25 -0.40
CA TRP A 27 6.52 0.65 0.81
C TRP A 27 8.02 0.55 0.58
N VAL A 28 8.71 1.69 0.61
CA VAL A 28 10.17 1.72 0.47
C VAL A 28 10.80 1.30 1.79
N ARG A 29 11.54 0.21 1.76
CA ARG A 29 12.18 -0.38 2.94
C ARG A 29 13.54 0.23 3.21
N ASN A 30 14.28 0.54 2.15
CA ASN A 30 15.61 1.11 2.23
C ASN A 30 15.95 1.84 0.92
N GLY A 31 16.76 2.90 1.01
CA GLY A 31 17.12 3.68 -0.17
C GLY A 31 16.00 4.53 -0.72
N SER A 32 15.89 4.59 -2.02
CA SER A 32 14.87 5.37 -2.73
C SER A 32 14.44 4.71 -4.03
N ILE A 33 13.23 5.04 -4.46
CA ILE A 33 12.71 4.68 -5.78
C ILE A 33 12.09 5.91 -6.43
N THR A 34 12.22 6.04 -7.73
CA THR A 34 11.53 7.06 -8.51
C THR A 34 10.48 6.39 -9.38
N VAL A 35 9.26 6.83 -9.23
CA VAL A 35 8.10 6.32 -9.96
C VAL A 35 7.36 7.43 -10.65
N GLU A 36 6.68 7.09 -11.74
CA GLU A 36 5.72 7.96 -12.39
C GLU A 36 4.33 7.39 -12.22
N ILE A 37 3.43 8.18 -11.67
CA ILE A 37 2.03 7.79 -11.45
C ILE A 37 1.16 8.81 -12.17
N ASP A 38 0.38 8.34 -13.17
CA ASP A 38 -0.48 9.16 -14.00
C ASP A 38 0.23 10.42 -14.56
N HIS A 39 1.44 10.21 -15.10
CA HIS A 39 2.31 11.25 -15.68
C HIS A 39 2.94 12.21 -14.66
N GLN A 40 2.84 11.92 -13.37
CA GLN A 40 3.53 12.68 -12.32
C GLN A 40 4.68 11.85 -11.76
N GLU A 41 5.89 12.35 -11.91
CA GLU A 41 7.09 11.73 -11.37
C GLU A 41 7.30 12.11 -9.91
N MET A 42 7.64 11.14 -9.09
CA MET A 42 7.95 11.35 -7.69
C MET A 42 9.03 10.38 -7.18
N THR A 43 9.79 10.83 -6.22
CA THR A 43 10.79 10.00 -5.53
C THR A 43 10.28 9.65 -4.15
N LEU A 44 10.27 8.35 -3.86
CA LEU A 44 9.90 7.81 -2.55
C LEU A 44 11.17 7.39 -1.83
N THR A 45 11.27 7.74 -0.56
CA THR A 45 12.42 7.43 0.29
C THR A 45 12.03 6.43 1.39
N LYS A 46 13.00 6.01 2.18
CA LYS A 46 12.81 5.03 3.24
C LYS A 46 11.59 5.32 4.12
N ASP A 47 10.82 4.27 4.39
CA ASP A 47 9.60 4.26 5.20
C ASP A 47 8.41 5.05 4.61
N GLU A 48 8.53 5.49 3.37
CA GLU A 48 7.35 6.02 2.67
C GLU A 48 6.48 4.91 2.10
N VAL A 49 5.18 5.11 2.25
CA VAL A 49 4.14 4.21 1.73
C VAL A 49 3.22 5.01 0.83
N ILE A 50 2.90 4.45 -0.32
CA ILE A 50 1.85 4.95 -1.20
C ILE A 50 0.80 3.87 -1.45
N SER A 51 -0.44 4.30 -1.63
CA SER A 51 -1.52 3.42 -2.06
C SER A 51 -2.02 3.83 -3.43
N LEU A 52 -2.23 2.86 -4.30
CA LEU A 52 -2.67 3.06 -5.67
C LEU A 52 -3.93 2.26 -5.95
N THR A 53 -4.86 2.88 -6.64
CA THR A 53 -6.06 2.21 -7.12
C THR A 53 -5.75 1.39 -8.38
N HIS A 54 -6.71 0.54 -8.77
CA HIS A 54 -6.63 -0.21 -10.01
C HIS A 54 -6.67 0.65 -11.28
N LEU A 55 -7.08 1.92 -11.16
CA LEU A 55 -7.18 2.85 -12.28
C LEU A 55 -5.92 3.67 -12.52
N GLN A 56 -5.05 3.78 -11.52
CA GLN A 56 -3.85 4.57 -11.61
C GLN A 56 -2.73 3.81 -12.34
N HIS A 57 -2.07 4.51 -13.25
CA HIS A 57 -0.95 3.96 -14.01
C HIS A 57 0.36 4.18 -13.27
N LEU A 58 1.12 3.11 -13.08
CA LEU A 58 2.40 3.12 -12.39
C LEU A 58 3.52 2.74 -13.36
N GLU A 59 4.58 3.53 -13.36
CA GLU A 59 5.81 3.23 -14.08
C GLU A 59 7.02 3.47 -13.19
N PHE A 60 7.94 2.50 -13.12
CA PHE A 60 9.20 2.65 -12.41
C PHE A 60 10.23 3.33 -13.30
N LYS A 61 10.80 4.44 -12.84
CA LYS A 61 11.83 5.19 -13.56
C LYS A 61 13.23 4.82 -13.10
N SER A 62 13.45 4.71 -11.79
CA SER A 62 14.72 4.28 -11.23
C SER A 62 14.52 3.64 -9.87
N ILE A 63 15.40 2.70 -9.54
CA ILE A 63 15.37 1.97 -8.28
C ILE A 63 16.77 1.98 -7.69
N ASP A 64 16.89 2.56 -6.50
CA ASP A 64 18.14 2.62 -5.74
C ASP A 64 17.82 2.23 -4.27
N GLY A 65 17.37 1.01 -4.09
CA GLY A 65 17.01 0.51 -2.79
C GLY A 65 16.06 -0.68 -2.83
N GLU A 66 15.47 -0.95 -1.70
CA GLU A 66 14.54 -2.06 -1.48
C GLU A 66 13.13 -1.53 -1.24
N TYR A 67 12.17 -2.17 -1.82
CA TYR A 67 10.77 -1.85 -1.59
C TYR A 67 9.91 -3.12 -1.52
N LEU A 68 8.76 -2.98 -0.88
CA LEU A 68 7.77 -4.02 -0.73
C LEU A 68 6.51 -3.59 -1.44
N THR A 69 5.92 -4.49 -2.22
CA THR A 69 4.62 -4.26 -2.83
C THR A 69 3.60 -5.26 -2.32
N LEU A 70 2.41 -4.76 -2.04
CA LEU A 70 1.27 -5.55 -1.65
C LEU A 70 0.18 -5.35 -2.69
N LEU A 71 -0.18 -6.42 -3.39
CA LEU A 71 -1.11 -6.39 -4.50
C LEU A 71 -2.35 -7.22 -4.20
N PHE A 72 -3.51 -6.70 -4.53
CA PHE A 72 -4.76 -7.47 -4.44
C PHE A 72 -5.79 -7.00 -5.45
N ASN A 73 -6.70 -7.88 -5.81
CA ASN A 73 -7.83 -7.54 -6.68
C ASN A 73 -9.14 -7.45 -5.89
N SER A 74 -10.16 -6.90 -6.52
CA SER A 74 -11.48 -6.73 -5.91
C SER A 74 -12.21 -8.05 -5.62
N ASN A 75 -11.85 -9.13 -6.31
CA ASN A 75 -12.42 -10.46 -6.04
C ASN A 75 -11.89 -11.04 -4.73
N PHE A 76 -10.64 -10.76 -4.40
CA PHE A 76 -10.04 -11.20 -3.15
C PHE A 76 -10.52 -10.37 -1.95
N TYR A 77 -10.52 -9.05 -2.09
CA TYR A 77 -10.97 -8.12 -1.07
C TYR A 77 -11.74 -6.98 -1.72
N CYS A 78 -13.06 -6.94 -1.50
CA CYS A 78 -13.93 -5.92 -2.06
C CYS A 78 -13.92 -4.67 -1.17
N ILE A 79 -13.35 -3.58 -1.67
CA ILE A 79 -13.32 -2.30 -0.96
C ILE A 79 -14.71 -1.72 -0.82
N TYR A 80 -15.58 -1.95 -1.80
CA TYR A 80 -16.94 -1.39 -1.84
C TYR A 80 -17.99 -2.29 -1.18
N GLY A 81 -17.71 -3.57 -0.96
CA GLY A 81 -18.66 -4.55 -0.46
C GLY A 81 -18.86 -4.59 1.06
N ASN A 82 -17.98 -3.92 1.79
CA ASN A 82 -18.03 -3.87 3.26
C ASN A 82 -18.48 -2.49 3.72
N ASP A 83 -19.76 -2.17 3.52
CA ASP A 83 -20.32 -0.83 3.69
C ASP A 83 -20.01 -0.16 5.03
N HIS A 84 -19.94 -0.93 6.11
CA HIS A 84 -19.61 -0.38 7.44
C HIS A 84 -18.13 -0.05 7.63
N GLU A 85 -17.28 -0.60 6.76
CA GLU A 85 -15.83 -0.43 6.83
C GLU A 85 -15.30 0.41 5.66
N VAL A 86 -16.14 0.74 4.71
CA VAL A 86 -15.82 1.55 3.52
C VAL A 86 -15.23 2.89 3.89
N SER A 87 -15.67 3.49 4.98
CA SER A 87 -15.09 4.73 5.48
C SER A 87 -13.60 4.61 5.80
N CYS A 88 -13.10 3.40 6.07
CA CYS A 88 -11.68 3.15 6.29
C CYS A 88 -10.93 2.79 5.01
N SER A 89 -11.44 1.83 4.24
CA SER A 89 -10.79 1.37 3.01
C SER A 89 -10.91 2.37 1.87
N GLY A 90 -12.07 3.00 1.75
CA GLY A 90 -12.36 3.99 0.72
C GLY A 90 -11.45 5.20 0.78
N PHE A 91 -10.98 5.59 1.95
CA PHE A 91 -10.07 6.70 2.12
C PHE A 91 -8.75 6.51 1.35
N LEU A 92 -8.16 5.32 1.42
CA LEU A 92 -6.89 5.01 0.75
C LEU A 92 -7.04 4.83 -0.77
N PHE A 93 -8.21 4.40 -1.22
CA PHE A 93 -8.44 3.99 -2.61
C PHE A 93 -9.57 4.78 -3.28
N ASN A 94 -9.99 5.84 -2.66
CA ASN A 94 -11.07 6.67 -3.18
C ASN A 94 -10.53 7.56 -4.31
N GLY A 95 -10.52 7.06 -5.52
CA GLY A 95 -10.10 7.68 -6.77
C GLY A 95 -10.10 9.20 -6.87
N SER A 96 -9.93 9.85 -5.77
CA SER A 96 -9.80 11.29 -5.68
C SER A 96 -8.49 11.74 -6.30
N SER A 97 -8.47 12.98 -6.72
CA SER A 97 -7.36 13.69 -7.30
C SER A 97 -6.07 13.70 -6.46
N HIS A 98 -6.06 13.05 -5.30
CA HIS A 98 -4.92 13.07 -4.38
C HIS A 98 -4.40 11.67 -4.12
N LEU A 99 -3.15 11.47 -4.49
CA LEU A 99 -2.38 10.29 -4.13
C LEU A 99 -2.19 10.26 -2.61
N ILE A 100 -2.52 9.15 -1.98
CA ILE A 100 -2.26 8.94 -0.56
C ILE A 100 -0.82 8.48 -0.38
N ARG A 101 -0.03 9.31 0.26
CA ARG A 101 1.38 9.11 0.54
C ARG A 101 1.66 9.51 1.99
N PHE A 102 2.35 8.66 2.73
CA PHE A 102 2.71 8.96 4.12
C PHE A 102 4.04 8.29 4.50
N THR A 103 4.70 8.85 5.50
CA THR A 103 5.95 8.32 6.05
C THR A 103 5.69 7.66 7.40
N LEU A 104 6.21 6.46 7.60
CA LEU A 104 6.10 5.71 8.84
C LEU A 104 7.11 6.19 9.86
N ASN A 105 6.68 6.34 11.11
CA ASN A 105 7.62 6.42 12.23
C ASN A 105 8.09 5.02 12.64
N GLU A 106 9.00 4.92 13.59
CA GLU A 106 9.57 3.64 14.01
C GLU A 106 8.53 2.67 14.56
N LYS A 107 7.58 3.16 15.35
CA LYS A 107 6.50 2.35 15.91
C LYS A 107 5.58 1.80 14.81
N GLU A 108 5.15 2.67 13.91
CA GLU A 108 4.29 2.32 12.78
C GLU A 108 4.97 1.31 11.85
N ARG A 109 6.27 1.50 11.59
CA ARG A 109 7.07 0.55 10.81
C ARG A 109 7.06 -0.83 11.44
N LYS A 110 7.29 -0.94 12.74
CA LYS A 110 7.28 -2.22 13.47
C LYS A 110 5.92 -2.90 13.41
N GLU A 111 4.85 -2.13 13.54
CA GLU A 111 3.49 -2.65 13.45
C GLU A 111 3.19 -3.23 12.06
N LEU A 112 3.57 -2.51 11.00
CA LEU A 112 3.41 -3.01 9.63
C LEU A 112 4.34 -4.18 9.32
N ASP A 113 5.55 -4.19 9.85
CA ASP A 113 6.47 -5.33 9.74
C ASP A 113 5.85 -6.61 10.30
N THR A 114 5.24 -6.53 11.46
CA THR A 114 4.55 -7.67 12.09
C THR A 114 3.46 -8.23 11.17
N ILE A 115 2.67 -7.37 10.55
CA ILE A 115 1.61 -7.79 9.64
C ILE A 115 2.20 -8.42 8.37
N THR A 116 3.23 -7.83 7.81
CA THR A 116 3.86 -8.32 6.58
C THR A 116 4.58 -9.66 6.80
N GLU A 117 5.23 -9.85 7.95
CA GLU A 117 5.79 -11.15 8.32
C GLU A 117 4.72 -12.22 8.48
N ALA A 118 3.59 -11.88 9.10
CA ALA A 118 2.46 -12.80 9.20
C ALA A 118 1.90 -13.18 7.83
N LEU A 119 1.82 -12.22 6.90
CA LEU A 119 1.41 -12.48 5.51
C LEU A 119 2.39 -13.44 4.81
N GLU A 120 3.69 -13.21 4.95
CA GLU A 120 4.72 -14.09 4.37
C GLU A 120 4.60 -15.53 4.89
N ASN A 121 4.46 -15.67 6.19
CA ASN A 121 4.31 -16.98 6.81
C ASN A 121 3.05 -17.68 6.32
N GLU A 122 1.94 -16.94 6.18
CA GLU A 122 0.68 -17.52 5.70
C GLU A 122 0.76 -18.01 4.25
N PHE A 123 1.55 -17.37 3.40
CA PHE A 123 1.77 -17.86 2.03
C PHE A 123 2.42 -19.25 1.97
N THR A 124 3.10 -19.68 3.04
CA THR A 124 3.69 -21.01 3.12
C THR A 124 2.72 -22.06 3.65
N VAL A 125 1.60 -21.65 4.22
CA VAL A 125 0.55 -22.56 4.72
C VAL A 125 -0.29 -23.05 3.54
N SER A 126 -0.60 -24.34 3.53
CA SER A 126 -1.35 -24.95 2.44
C SER A 126 -2.55 -25.72 2.99
N ASP A 127 -3.49 -25.00 3.58
CA ASP A 127 -4.74 -25.55 4.11
C ASP A 127 -5.94 -24.76 3.60
N SER A 128 -7.14 -25.19 3.97
CA SER A 128 -8.40 -24.58 3.55
C SER A 128 -8.66 -23.20 4.18
N LEU A 129 -7.91 -22.82 5.20
CA LEU A 129 -8.08 -21.55 5.93
C LEU A 129 -7.10 -20.47 5.49
N GLN A 130 -6.14 -20.79 4.64
CA GLN A 130 -5.11 -19.85 4.17
C GLN A 130 -5.72 -18.59 3.55
N GLU A 131 -6.68 -18.75 2.66
CA GLU A 131 -7.31 -17.63 1.96
C GLU A 131 -8.01 -16.68 2.93
N GLU A 132 -8.74 -17.23 3.90
CA GLU A 132 -9.42 -16.41 4.91
C GLU A 132 -8.43 -15.68 5.81
N MET A 133 -7.36 -16.33 6.23
CA MET A 133 -6.32 -15.72 7.04
C MET A 133 -5.65 -14.58 6.27
N LEU A 134 -5.35 -14.77 4.99
CA LEU A 134 -4.77 -13.72 4.15
C LEU A 134 -5.69 -12.51 4.02
N ARG A 135 -7.02 -12.72 3.92
CA ARG A 135 -8.00 -11.62 3.91
C ARG A 135 -7.98 -10.83 5.22
N ILE A 136 -7.94 -11.53 6.35
CA ILE A 136 -7.90 -10.90 7.68
C ILE A 136 -6.62 -10.06 7.83
N LEU A 137 -5.48 -10.60 7.44
CA LEU A 137 -4.19 -9.90 7.51
C LEU A 137 -4.15 -8.69 6.56
N LEU A 138 -4.66 -8.83 5.36
CA LEU A 138 -4.78 -7.72 4.41
C LEU A 138 -5.67 -6.61 4.97
N LYS A 139 -6.81 -6.98 5.54
CA LYS A 139 -7.72 -6.04 6.18
C LYS A 139 -7.04 -5.28 7.33
N ARG A 140 -6.30 -5.99 8.16
CA ARG A 140 -5.51 -5.37 9.25
C ARG A 140 -4.48 -4.37 8.69
N PHE A 141 -3.78 -4.73 7.62
CA PHE A 141 -2.84 -3.85 6.95
C PHE A 141 -3.52 -2.58 6.44
N ILE A 142 -4.64 -2.72 5.75
CA ILE A 142 -5.42 -1.59 5.21
C ILE A 142 -5.90 -0.66 6.34
N ILE A 143 -6.43 -1.22 7.41
CA ILE A 143 -6.91 -0.43 8.57
C ILE A 143 -5.74 0.34 9.18
N GLN A 144 -4.61 -0.30 9.39
CA GLN A 144 -3.44 0.35 9.99
C GLN A 144 -2.93 1.49 9.11
N CYS A 145 -2.79 1.28 7.81
CA CYS A 145 -2.41 2.32 6.86
C CYS A 145 -3.42 3.48 6.84
N THR A 146 -4.70 3.17 6.91
CA THR A 146 -5.76 4.19 6.95
C THR A 146 -5.65 5.08 8.20
N ARG A 147 -5.42 4.47 9.35
CA ARG A 147 -5.21 5.21 10.61
C ARG A 147 -4.02 6.15 10.52
N ILE A 148 -2.90 5.66 10.01
CA ILE A 148 -1.68 6.45 9.85
C ILE A 148 -1.91 7.61 8.89
N ALA A 149 -2.49 7.36 7.73
CA ALA A 149 -2.75 8.37 6.71
C ALA A 149 -3.71 9.45 7.23
N ARG A 150 -4.78 9.07 7.89
CA ARG A 150 -5.73 10.01 8.50
C ARG A 150 -5.08 10.87 9.57
N HIS A 151 -4.25 10.27 10.41
CA HIS A 151 -3.54 11.01 11.45
C HIS A 151 -2.62 12.08 10.84
N ARG A 152 -1.89 11.76 9.79
CA ARG A 152 -1.03 12.71 9.07
C ARG A 152 -1.86 13.85 8.44
N MET A 153 -2.99 13.53 7.81
CA MET A 153 -3.87 14.55 7.20
C MET A 153 -4.50 15.45 8.26
N ASN A 154 -4.95 14.90 9.37
CA ASN A 154 -5.49 15.70 10.46
C ASN A 154 -4.44 16.66 11.04
N CYS A 155 -3.20 16.22 11.19
CA CYS A 155 -2.09 17.08 11.62
C CYS A 155 -1.84 18.22 10.64
N LEU A 156 -1.93 17.97 9.34
CA LEU A 156 -1.78 19.00 8.30
C LEU A 156 -2.92 20.03 8.37
N LEU A 157 -4.15 19.59 8.57
CA LEU A 157 -5.31 20.47 8.73
C LEU A 157 -5.16 21.35 9.98
N TYR A 158 -4.75 20.79 11.09
CA TYR A 158 -4.50 21.53 12.33
C TYR A 158 -3.39 22.56 12.18
N THR A 159 -2.32 22.21 11.47
CA THR A 159 -1.21 23.13 11.20
C THR A 159 -1.66 24.28 10.29
N SER A 160 -2.50 23.99 9.31
CA SER A 160 -3.11 24.97 8.43
C SER A 160 -4.03 25.94 9.17
N ASP A 161 -4.87 25.44 10.07
CA ASP A 161 -5.78 26.25 10.89
C ASP A 161 -5.02 27.10 11.91
N ALA A 162 -3.90 26.63 12.43
CA ALA A 162 -3.06 27.37 13.36
C ALA A 162 -2.25 28.49 12.71
N ALA A 163 -2.12 28.50 11.39
CA ALA A 163 -1.42 29.56 10.64
C ALA A 163 -2.31 30.75 10.32
N ASP A 164 -3.60 30.64 10.54
CA ASP A 164 -4.57 31.73 10.41
C ASP A 164 -4.73 32.47 11.75
#